data_2f2104faa1c83df95dd6952510fca845
#
_entry.id   2f2104faa1c83df95dd6952510fca845
#
_cell.length_a   1.000
_cell.length_b   1.000
_cell.length_c   1.000
_cell.angle_alpha   90.00
_cell.angle_beta   90.00
_cell.angle_gamma   90.00
#
_symmetry.space_group_name_H-M   'P 1'
#
loop_
_entity.id
_entity.type
_entity.pdbx_description
1 polymer ?
#
loop_
_entity_poly.entity_id
_entity_poly.type
_entity_poly.pdbx_seq_one_letter_code
_entity_poly.pdbx_strand_id
1 'polypeptide(L)'
;MLNLGCGHGADFLPFRQGFELWGLDFSSQMLQQAQKYSTKFNFHATLMTADMLSLPFSNHTFDWAIAVAAYHHIKSQNEREVAFRELKRVLKPGGEAFLTVWNRGQPRFWLKSPEQEIPWRLRGKTVYRHYHLFSYSELKTLLARAGFDILAISPEKSYHLPLKSFSRNICALVRK
;
A
#
# COMPACT_ATOMS: atom_id res chain seq x y z
N MET A 1 2.40 -13.90 5.14
CA MET A 1 2.32 -12.43 5.00
C MET A 1 1.83 -12.07 3.62
N LEU A 2 0.90 -11.12 3.51
CA LEU A 2 0.36 -10.61 2.24
C LEU A 2 0.98 -9.24 1.90
N ASN A 3 1.42 -9.03 0.65
CA ASN A 3 1.83 -7.73 0.11
C ASN A 3 0.83 -7.29 -0.97
N LEU A 4 0.04 -6.25 -0.67
CA LEU A 4 -0.98 -5.66 -1.56
C LEU A 4 -0.36 -4.58 -2.44
N GLY A 5 -0.49 -4.72 -3.77
CA GLY A 5 0.18 -3.86 -4.73
C GLY A 5 1.69 -4.07 -4.70
N CYS A 6 2.13 -5.32 -4.70
CA CYS A 6 3.54 -5.70 -4.47
C CYS A 6 4.50 -5.22 -5.58
N GLY A 7 3.98 -4.74 -6.70
CA GLY A 7 4.76 -4.22 -7.81
C GLY A 7 5.81 -5.22 -8.31
N HIS A 8 7.06 -4.79 -8.35
CA HIS A 8 8.19 -5.64 -8.75
C HIS A 8 8.80 -6.47 -7.61
N GLY A 9 8.18 -6.45 -6.40
CA GLY A 9 8.52 -7.35 -5.30
C GLY A 9 9.65 -6.89 -4.36
N ALA A 10 10.12 -5.65 -4.45
CA ALA A 10 11.22 -5.18 -3.60
C ALA A 10 10.89 -5.19 -2.11
N ASP A 11 9.63 -4.93 -1.77
CA ASP A 11 9.17 -4.85 -0.39
C ASP A 11 9.14 -6.22 0.33
N PHE A 12 9.35 -7.32 -0.40
CA PHE A 12 9.51 -8.64 0.21
C PHE A 12 10.88 -8.87 0.85
N LEU A 13 11.92 -8.14 0.43
CA LEU A 13 13.30 -8.41 0.88
C LEU A 13 13.47 -8.45 2.40
N PRO A 14 12.89 -7.52 3.19
CA PRO A 14 13.00 -7.57 4.64
C PRO A 14 12.36 -8.83 5.27
N PHE A 15 11.41 -9.46 4.55
CA PHE A 15 10.56 -10.55 5.04
C PHE A 15 10.88 -11.90 4.38
N ARG A 16 11.95 -11.98 3.57
CA ARG A 16 12.31 -13.18 2.81
C ARG A 16 12.62 -14.41 3.66
N GLN A 17 12.86 -14.22 4.94
CA GLN A 17 13.06 -15.27 5.92
C GLN A 17 12.00 -15.22 7.01
N GLY A 18 11.46 -16.35 7.41
CA GLY A 18 10.48 -16.44 8.49
C GLY A 18 9.02 -16.20 8.09
N PHE A 19 8.75 -15.92 6.81
CA PHE A 19 7.38 -15.70 6.31
C PHE A 19 7.10 -16.51 5.05
N GLU A 20 5.89 -17.06 4.97
CA GLU A 20 5.29 -17.45 3.71
C GLU A 20 4.78 -16.15 3.02
N LEU A 21 5.31 -15.86 1.83
CA LEU A 21 5.09 -14.61 1.13
C LEU A 21 4.05 -14.75 0.03
N TRP A 22 3.02 -13.89 0.08
CA TRP A 22 1.99 -13.75 -0.94
C TRP A 22 2.02 -12.32 -1.48
N GLY A 23 2.08 -12.19 -2.81
CA GLY A 23 2.07 -10.90 -3.50
C GLY A 23 0.90 -10.77 -4.44
N LEU A 24 0.23 -9.63 -4.34
CA LEU A 24 -0.87 -9.30 -5.20
C LEU A 24 -0.61 -7.96 -5.89
N ASP A 25 -0.81 -7.92 -7.21
CA ASP A 25 -0.74 -6.69 -7.99
C ASP A 25 -1.76 -6.75 -9.13
N PHE A 26 -2.28 -5.60 -9.51
CA PHE A 26 -3.18 -5.46 -10.65
C PHE A 26 -2.48 -5.72 -12.00
N SER A 27 -1.17 -5.42 -12.08
CA SER A 27 -0.38 -5.52 -13.28
C SER A 27 0.36 -6.85 -13.37
N SER A 28 -0.05 -7.73 -14.28
CA SER A 28 0.67 -8.97 -14.57
C SER A 28 2.13 -8.72 -15.02
N GLN A 29 2.40 -7.58 -15.67
CA GLN A 29 3.76 -7.20 -16.04
C GLN A 29 4.64 -6.89 -14.83
N MET A 30 4.07 -6.26 -13.78
CA MET A 30 4.77 -6.03 -12.53
C MET A 30 5.06 -7.36 -11.82
N LEU A 31 4.13 -8.30 -11.83
CA LEU A 31 4.34 -9.62 -11.24
C LEU A 31 5.42 -10.43 -11.97
N GLN A 32 5.55 -10.30 -13.30
CA GLN A 32 6.68 -10.87 -14.03
C GLN A 32 8.03 -10.28 -13.57
N GLN A 33 8.07 -8.98 -13.26
CA GLN A 33 9.27 -8.37 -12.68
C GLN A 33 9.50 -8.85 -11.24
N ALA A 34 8.45 -9.03 -10.45
CA ALA A 34 8.53 -9.57 -9.10
C ALA A 34 9.09 -11.02 -9.11
N GLN A 35 8.69 -11.84 -10.07
CA GLN A 35 9.24 -13.18 -10.25
C GLN A 35 10.73 -13.15 -10.54
N LYS A 36 11.19 -12.27 -11.46
CA LYS A 36 12.61 -12.09 -11.75
C LYS A 36 13.38 -11.58 -10.52
N TYR A 37 12.77 -10.67 -9.77
CA TYR A 37 13.34 -10.11 -8.56
C TYR A 37 13.52 -11.17 -7.47
N SER A 38 12.50 -12.00 -7.25
CA SER A 38 12.55 -13.09 -6.27
C SER A 38 13.64 -14.11 -6.60
N THR A 39 13.78 -14.49 -7.88
CA THR A 39 14.87 -15.35 -8.37
C THR A 39 16.24 -14.71 -8.11
N LYS A 40 16.40 -13.42 -8.48
CA LYS A 40 17.68 -12.69 -8.30
C LYS A 40 18.13 -12.63 -6.84
N PHE A 41 17.19 -12.45 -5.90
CA PHE A 41 17.47 -12.28 -4.47
C PHE A 41 17.24 -13.55 -3.64
N ASN A 42 17.01 -14.69 -4.32
CA ASN A 42 16.86 -16.02 -3.75
C ASN A 42 15.79 -16.08 -2.64
N PHE A 43 14.57 -15.73 -2.97
CA PHE A 43 13.40 -15.95 -2.12
C PHE A 43 12.18 -16.41 -2.94
N HIS A 44 11.24 -17.07 -2.28
CA HIS A 44 9.99 -17.51 -2.91
C HIS A 44 8.83 -16.62 -2.45
N ALA A 45 7.96 -16.23 -3.39
CA ALA A 45 6.68 -15.59 -3.09
C ALA A 45 5.62 -16.12 -4.07
N THR A 46 4.44 -16.45 -3.56
CA THR A 46 3.27 -16.75 -4.39
C THR A 46 2.69 -15.46 -4.93
N LEU A 47 2.68 -15.30 -6.25
CA LEU A 47 2.27 -14.06 -6.93
C LEU A 47 0.93 -14.25 -7.65
N MET A 48 0.02 -13.29 -7.49
CA MET A 48 -1.32 -13.37 -8.07
C MET A 48 -1.77 -12.02 -8.64
N THR A 49 -2.30 -12.05 -9.88
CA THR A 49 -2.96 -10.87 -10.47
C THR A 49 -4.37 -10.77 -9.89
N ALA A 50 -4.65 -9.71 -9.14
CA ALA A 50 -5.98 -9.46 -8.59
C ALA A 50 -6.19 -7.97 -8.25
N ASP A 51 -7.45 -7.61 -8.05
CA ASP A 51 -7.85 -6.28 -7.59
C ASP A 51 -7.94 -6.27 -6.06
N MET A 52 -7.39 -5.22 -5.44
CA MET A 52 -7.48 -5.05 -3.98
C MET A 52 -8.89 -4.69 -3.49
N LEU A 53 -9.81 -4.41 -4.42
CA LEU A 53 -11.24 -4.20 -4.12
C LEU A 53 -11.98 -5.53 -3.92
N SER A 54 -11.41 -6.66 -4.36
CA SER A 54 -11.99 -8.00 -4.22
C SER A 54 -10.86 -9.02 -4.11
N LEU A 55 -10.37 -9.23 -2.90
CA LEU A 55 -9.24 -10.11 -2.65
C LEU A 55 -9.63 -11.58 -2.77
N PRO A 56 -8.90 -12.39 -3.56
CA PRO A 56 -9.23 -13.80 -3.81
C PRO A 56 -8.79 -14.72 -2.66
N PHE A 57 -8.99 -14.27 -1.43
CA PHE A 57 -8.65 -15.01 -0.22
C PHE A 57 -9.86 -15.14 0.69
N SER A 58 -9.90 -16.22 1.44
CA SER A 58 -10.90 -16.42 2.51
C SER A 58 -10.69 -15.40 3.64
N ASN A 59 -11.74 -15.23 4.46
CA ASN A 59 -11.62 -14.43 5.67
C ASN A 59 -10.53 -15.01 6.58
N HIS A 60 -9.83 -14.17 7.33
CA HIS A 60 -8.90 -14.59 8.39
C HIS A 60 -7.75 -15.49 7.90
N THR A 61 -7.18 -15.15 6.73
CA THR A 61 -6.09 -15.92 6.11
C THR A 61 -4.72 -15.50 6.60
N PHE A 62 -4.49 -14.19 6.76
CA PHE A 62 -3.14 -13.66 6.99
C PHE A 62 -2.95 -13.10 8.40
N ASP A 63 -1.80 -13.37 8.98
CA ASP A 63 -1.37 -12.77 10.25
C ASP A 63 -0.84 -11.35 10.04
N TRP A 64 -0.17 -11.13 8.90
CA TRP A 64 0.46 -9.86 8.52
C TRP A 64 0.14 -9.47 7.10
N ALA A 65 -0.04 -8.15 6.89
CA ALA A 65 -0.09 -7.57 5.56
C ALA A 65 0.75 -6.30 5.48
N ILE A 66 1.25 -6.01 4.27
CA ILE A 66 1.85 -4.72 3.93
C ILE A 66 1.20 -4.18 2.66
N ALA A 67 1.11 -2.85 2.54
CA ALA A 67 0.72 -2.16 1.32
C ALA A 67 1.55 -0.88 1.18
N VAL A 68 2.66 -0.98 0.48
CA VAL A 68 3.61 0.11 0.31
C VAL A 68 3.30 0.87 -0.95
N ALA A 69 2.87 2.12 -0.80
CA ALA A 69 2.57 3.01 -1.92
C ALA A 69 1.53 2.45 -2.92
N ALA A 70 0.52 1.71 -2.44
CA ALA A 70 -0.51 1.07 -3.27
C ALA A 70 -1.87 1.80 -3.22
N TYR A 71 -2.39 2.09 -2.03
CA TYR A 71 -3.75 2.63 -1.84
C TYR A 71 -4.00 4.00 -2.49
N HIS A 72 -2.96 4.77 -2.71
CA HIS A 72 -3.11 6.08 -3.37
C HIS A 72 -3.36 5.97 -4.89
N HIS A 73 -3.36 4.78 -5.46
CA HIS A 73 -3.79 4.55 -6.84
C HIS A 73 -5.28 4.28 -6.99
N ILE A 74 -6.01 4.08 -5.90
CA ILE A 74 -7.46 3.85 -5.91
C ILE A 74 -8.18 5.19 -6.11
N LYS A 75 -9.02 5.26 -7.16
CA LYS A 75 -9.59 6.52 -7.64
C LYS A 75 -10.67 7.09 -6.72
N SER A 76 -11.69 6.34 -6.39
CA SER A 76 -12.83 6.85 -5.64
C SER A 76 -12.71 6.60 -4.15
N GLN A 77 -13.35 7.46 -3.35
CA GLN A 77 -13.41 7.28 -1.89
C GLN A 77 -14.09 5.96 -1.52
N ASN A 78 -15.20 5.62 -2.20
CA ASN A 78 -15.92 4.37 -1.93
C ASN A 78 -15.04 3.15 -2.20
N GLU A 79 -14.28 3.15 -3.29
CA GLU A 79 -13.33 2.08 -3.58
C GLU A 79 -12.24 1.99 -2.51
N ARG A 80 -11.69 3.11 -2.06
CA ARG A 80 -10.72 3.12 -0.95
C ARG A 80 -11.29 2.50 0.34
N GLU A 81 -12.55 2.80 0.66
CA GLU A 81 -13.23 2.18 1.81
C GLU A 81 -13.44 0.68 1.61
N VAL A 82 -13.80 0.23 0.40
CA VAL A 82 -13.92 -1.19 0.06
C VAL A 82 -12.57 -1.89 0.23
N ALA A 83 -11.49 -1.33 -0.33
CA ALA A 83 -10.16 -1.92 -0.24
C ALA A 83 -9.65 -2.05 1.20
N PHE A 84 -9.94 -1.08 2.08
CA PHE A 84 -9.60 -1.21 3.51
C PHE A 84 -10.45 -2.27 4.21
N ARG A 85 -11.73 -2.42 3.86
CA ARG A 85 -12.57 -3.51 4.40
C ARG A 85 -12.08 -4.88 3.92
N GLU A 86 -11.68 -5.02 2.67
CA GLU A 86 -11.09 -6.25 2.13
C GLU A 86 -9.79 -6.62 2.83
N LEU A 87 -8.88 -5.64 3.04
CA LEU A 87 -7.68 -5.87 3.83
C LEU A 87 -8.04 -6.39 5.24
N LYS A 88 -8.99 -5.75 5.92
CA LYS A 88 -9.43 -6.21 7.23
C LYS A 88 -10.04 -7.61 7.18
N ARG A 89 -10.85 -7.90 6.16
CA ARG A 89 -11.51 -9.20 6.00
C ARG A 89 -10.49 -10.34 5.97
N VAL A 90 -9.43 -10.19 5.18
CA VAL A 90 -8.42 -11.26 4.99
C VAL A 90 -7.43 -11.39 6.15
N LEU A 91 -7.30 -10.38 6.99
CA LEU A 91 -6.50 -10.50 8.21
C LEU A 91 -7.21 -11.37 9.25
N LYS A 92 -6.44 -12.17 9.99
CA LYS A 92 -6.91 -12.91 11.17
C LYS A 92 -7.27 -11.94 12.31
N PRO A 93 -8.12 -12.34 13.28
CA PRO A 93 -8.28 -11.57 14.51
C PRO A 93 -6.93 -11.31 15.16
N GLY A 94 -6.64 -10.05 15.50
CA GLY A 94 -5.33 -9.61 16.01
C GLY A 94 -4.23 -9.48 14.95
N GLY A 95 -4.50 -9.82 13.70
CA GLY A 95 -3.56 -9.62 12.58
C GLY A 95 -3.31 -8.15 12.30
N GLU A 96 -2.11 -7.83 11.84
CA GLU A 96 -1.64 -6.45 11.68
C GLU A 96 -1.33 -6.12 10.21
N ALA A 97 -1.46 -4.84 9.87
CA ALA A 97 -1.05 -4.35 8.56
C ALA A 97 -0.24 -3.06 8.66
N PHE A 98 0.82 -2.97 7.85
CA PHE A 98 1.59 -1.75 7.64
C PHE A 98 1.29 -1.15 6.28
N LEU A 99 0.95 0.15 6.26
CA LEU A 99 0.50 0.88 5.09
C LEU A 99 1.35 2.12 4.88
N THR A 100 1.68 2.43 3.62
CA THR A 100 2.22 3.74 3.27
C THR A 100 1.43 4.38 2.14
N VAL A 101 1.13 5.66 2.28
CA VAL A 101 0.42 6.46 1.25
C VAL A 101 1.09 7.82 1.06
N TRP A 102 0.93 8.41 -0.11
CA TRP A 102 1.44 9.77 -0.36
C TRP A 102 0.66 10.81 0.43
N ASN A 103 1.44 11.69 1.07
CA ASN A 103 0.91 12.76 1.90
C ASN A 103 0.57 14.00 1.07
N ARG A 104 -0.65 14.52 1.24
CA ARG A 104 -1.11 15.79 0.65
C ARG A 104 -0.34 16.99 1.18
N GLY A 105 0.15 16.94 2.41
CA GLY A 105 0.86 18.04 3.07
C GLY A 105 2.23 18.39 2.50
N GLN A 106 2.73 17.65 1.50
CA GLN A 106 3.97 18.01 0.82
C GLN A 106 3.87 19.42 0.21
N PRO A 107 4.88 20.30 0.35
CA PRO A 107 4.83 21.68 -0.16
C PRO A 107 4.43 21.80 -1.63
N ARG A 108 4.85 20.85 -2.46
CA ARG A 108 4.54 20.81 -3.89
C ARG A 108 3.05 20.61 -4.21
N PHE A 109 2.23 20.21 -3.20
CA PHE A 109 0.81 19.91 -3.36
C PHE A 109 -0.13 20.86 -2.61
N TRP A 110 0.36 21.87 -1.91
CA TRP A 110 -0.44 22.72 -1.03
C TRP A 110 -1.66 23.37 -1.68
N LEU A 111 -1.53 23.80 -2.93
CA LEU A 111 -2.62 24.46 -3.66
C LEU A 111 -3.27 23.54 -4.71
N LYS A 112 -3.01 22.23 -4.62
CA LYS A 112 -3.50 21.26 -5.60
C LYS A 112 -4.66 20.45 -5.05
N SER A 113 -5.48 19.92 -5.97
CA SER A 113 -6.48 18.90 -5.66
C SER A 113 -5.83 17.69 -5.00
N PRO A 114 -6.53 16.95 -4.11
CA PRO A 114 -6.06 15.66 -3.62
C PRO A 114 -5.89 14.63 -4.74
N GLU A 115 -6.67 14.74 -5.81
CA GLU A 115 -6.54 13.87 -6.99
C GLU A 115 -5.54 14.48 -7.97
N GLN A 116 -4.50 13.72 -8.30
CA GLN A 116 -3.41 14.14 -9.19
C GLN A 116 -3.16 13.12 -10.29
N GLU A 117 -2.88 13.60 -11.49
CA GLU A 117 -2.31 12.81 -12.58
C GLU A 117 -0.79 13.08 -12.62
N ILE A 118 0.00 12.11 -12.16
CA ILE A 118 1.46 12.26 -12.04
C ILE A 118 2.13 11.65 -13.27
N PRO A 119 2.95 12.45 -14.01
CA PRO A 119 3.67 11.96 -15.17
C PRO A 119 4.80 11.00 -14.77
N TRP A 120 4.85 9.86 -15.46
CA TRP A 120 5.92 8.88 -15.38
C TRP A 120 6.55 8.64 -16.73
N ARG A 121 7.88 8.63 -16.80
CA ARG A 121 8.60 8.26 -18.02
C ARG A 121 8.78 6.75 -18.07
N LEU A 122 8.19 6.11 -19.09
CA LEU A 122 8.32 4.68 -19.34
C LEU A 122 8.81 4.46 -20.78
N ARG A 123 10.02 3.94 -20.95
CA ARG A 123 10.61 3.64 -22.28
C ARG A 123 10.51 4.81 -23.26
N GLY A 124 10.84 6.02 -22.84
CA GLY A 124 10.79 7.24 -23.65
C GLY A 124 9.40 7.85 -23.85
N LYS A 125 8.33 7.21 -23.36
CA LYS A 125 6.96 7.75 -23.37
C LYS A 125 6.57 8.28 -21.99
N THR A 126 5.82 9.38 -21.96
CA THR A 126 5.21 9.87 -20.73
C THR A 126 3.84 9.21 -20.58
N VAL A 127 3.62 8.52 -19.46
CA VAL A 127 2.33 7.99 -19.05
C VAL A 127 1.88 8.71 -17.80
N TYR A 128 0.60 8.96 -17.65
CA TYR A 128 0.04 9.59 -16.46
C TYR A 128 -0.55 8.53 -15.57
N ARG A 129 -0.28 8.64 -14.27
CA ARG A 129 -0.83 7.75 -13.24
C ARG A 129 -1.65 8.55 -12.27
N HIS A 130 -2.83 8.05 -11.98
CA HIS A 130 -3.69 8.60 -10.95
C HIS A 130 -3.10 8.41 -9.56
N TYR A 131 -3.13 9.49 -8.76
CA TYR A 131 -2.74 9.50 -7.35
C TYR A 131 -3.75 10.26 -6.52
N HIS A 132 -4.25 9.63 -5.48
CA HIS A 132 -4.95 10.30 -4.41
C HIS A 132 -3.97 10.65 -3.29
N LEU A 133 -3.90 11.92 -2.91
CA LEU A 133 -3.02 12.42 -1.87
C LEU A 133 -3.78 12.46 -0.53
N PHE A 134 -3.37 11.62 0.39
CA PHE A 134 -4.02 11.50 1.69
C PHE A 134 -3.59 12.61 2.66
N SER A 135 -4.51 13.04 3.51
CA SER A 135 -4.17 13.71 4.75
C SER A 135 -4.10 12.69 5.91
N TYR A 136 -3.43 13.05 7.01
CA TYR A 136 -3.41 12.22 8.22
C TYR A 136 -4.80 11.96 8.78
N SER A 137 -5.67 12.99 8.79
CA SER A 137 -7.05 12.88 9.29
C SER A 137 -7.91 11.98 8.40
N GLU A 138 -7.79 12.10 7.08
CA GLU A 138 -8.50 11.27 6.14
C GLU A 138 -8.12 9.80 6.27
N LEU A 139 -6.82 9.48 6.26
CA LEU A 139 -6.35 8.10 6.41
C LEU A 139 -6.84 7.51 7.73
N LYS A 140 -6.74 8.27 8.83
CA LYS A 140 -7.27 7.84 10.14
C LYS A 140 -8.75 7.53 10.09
N THR A 141 -9.55 8.39 9.45
CA THR A 141 -11.01 8.20 9.32
C THR A 141 -11.35 6.95 8.50
N LEU A 142 -10.68 6.73 7.37
CA LEU A 142 -10.92 5.56 6.52
C LEU A 142 -10.55 4.25 7.24
N LEU A 143 -9.43 4.21 7.93
CA LEU A 143 -9.01 3.04 8.72
C LEU A 143 -9.98 2.74 9.85
N ALA A 144 -10.43 3.77 10.59
CA ALA A 144 -11.42 3.62 11.66
C ALA A 144 -12.78 3.15 11.12
N ARG A 145 -13.26 3.68 9.99
CA ARG A 145 -14.49 3.24 9.32
C ARG A 145 -14.42 1.79 8.83
N ALA A 146 -13.25 1.35 8.40
CA ALA A 146 -13.01 -0.06 8.08
C ALA A 146 -12.96 -0.94 9.34
N GLY A 147 -12.93 -0.33 10.55
CA GLY A 147 -12.96 -0.99 11.84
C GLY A 147 -11.59 -1.48 12.32
N PHE A 148 -10.50 -0.87 11.88
CA PHE A 148 -9.15 -1.14 12.40
C PHE A 148 -8.87 -0.41 13.71
N ASP A 149 -8.13 -1.06 14.59
CA ASP A 149 -7.40 -0.41 15.68
C ASP A 149 -6.12 0.21 15.13
N ILE A 150 -5.96 1.53 15.28
CA ILE A 150 -4.81 2.26 14.77
C ILE A 150 -3.72 2.26 15.84
N LEU A 151 -2.68 1.46 15.65
CA LEU A 151 -1.56 1.35 16.59
C LEU A 151 -0.59 2.52 16.45
N ALA A 152 -0.33 2.97 15.23
CA ALA A 152 0.52 4.12 14.95
C ALA A 152 0.15 4.79 13.63
N ILE A 153 0.28 6.11 13.59
CA ILE A 153 0.28 6.93 12.37
C ILE A 153 1.41 7.93 12.47
N SER A 154 2.37 7.86 11.55
CA SER A 154 3.61 8.65 11.59
C SER A 154 4.11 9.00 10.19
N PRO A 155 5.02 9.98 10.06
CA PRO A 155 5.81 10.12 8.84
C PRO A 155 6.75 8.92 8.63
N GLU A 156 7.28 8.78 7.41
CA GLU A 156 8.37 7.81 7.16
C GLU A 156 9.62 8.12 7.99
N LYS A 157 10.42 7.09 8.32
CA LYS A 157 11.64 7.23 9.16
C LYS A 157 12.69 8.21 8.61
N SER A 158 12.74 8.39 7.30
CA SER A 158 13.66 9.36 6.66
C SER A 158 13.26 10.82 6.85
N TYR A 159 12.08 11.08 7.42
CA TYR A 159 11.57 12.42 7.66
C TYR A 159 11.98 12.92 9.04
N HIS A 160 12.83 13.95 9.08
CA HIS A 160 13.42 14.50 10.33
C HIS A 160 12.97 15.92 10.68
N LEU A 161 12.08 16.53 9.86
CA LEU A 161 11.57 17.87 10.15
C LEU A 161 10.48 17.85 11.23
N PRO A 162 10.33 18.93 12.03
CA PRO A 162 9.41 18.94 13.18
C PRO A 162 7.93 18.86 12.77
N LEU A 163 7.57 19.32 11.56
CA LEU A 163 6.19 19.32 11.08
C LEU A 163 5.90 18.08 10.25
N LYS A 164 5.42 17.01 10.90
CA LYS A 164 5.07 15.73 10.25
C LYS A 164 4.12 15.86 9.05
N SER A 165 3.33 16.94 9.00
CA SER A 165 2.42 17.22 7.88
C SER A 165 3.13 17.40 6.54
N PHE A 166 4.43 17.69 6.51
CA PHE A 166 5.22 17.89 5.30
C PHE A 166 5.96 16.63 4.82
N SER A 167 5.83 15.53 5.54
CA SER A 167 6.44 14.26 5.13
C SER A 167 6.00 13.83 3.74
N ARG A 168 6.83 13.09 3.02
CA ARG A 168 6.49 12.57 1.70
C ARG A 168 5.39 11.51 1.79
N ASN A 169 5.51 10.62 2.76
CA ASN A 169 4.55 9.55 2.99
C ASN A 169 3.95 9.64 4.40
N ILE A 170 2.74 9.13 4.53
CA ILE A 170 2.12 8.79 5.81
C ILE A 170 2.24 7.28 5.95
N CYS A 171 2.78 6.83 7.08
CA CYS A 171 2.85 5.43 7.47
C CYS A 171 1.79 5.15 8.52
N ALA A 172 1.07 4.04 8.40
CA ALA A 172 0.12 3.57 9.38
C ALA A 172 0.39 2.10 9.73
N LEU A 173 0.38 1.80 11.02
CA LEU A 173 0.34 0.44 11.55
C LEU A 173 -1.04 0.25 12.18
N VAL A 174 -1.74 -0.79 11.76
CA VAL A 174 -3.11 -1.07 12.19
C VAL A 174 -3.28 -2.53 12.58
N ARG A 175 -4.27 -2.82 13.43
CA ARG A 175 -4.64 -4.16 13.87
C ARG A 175 -6.13 -4.41 13.62
N LYS A 176 -6.47 -5.65 13.21
CA LYS A 176 -7.85 -6.12 13.12
C LYS A 176 -8.44 -6.44 14.46
#